data_fc0ebdb35cf782f0216bffa488260030
#
_entry.id   fc0ebdb35cf782f0216bffa488260030
#
_cell.length_a   1.000
_cell.length_b   1.000
_cell.length_c   1.000
_cell.angle_alpha   90.00
_cell.angle_beta   90.00
_cell.angle_gamma   90.00
#
_symmetry.space_group_name_H-M   'P 1'
#
loop_
_entity.id
_entity.type
_entity.pdbx_description
1 polymer ?
#
loop_
_entity_poly.entity_id
_entity_poly.type
_entity_poly.pdbx_seq_one_letter_code
_entity_poly.pdbx_strand_id
1 'polypeptide(L)'
;MTKFYKLILVCCAALFLTACAHPDMIKLNDTYDHTVKELGVPDSTTRLPDGSIRIVYSMQPMGQTSYVMIFNPEGRLIFKDQLLQQKYFNQIKPKVQDSQDIYTMFGKPCEQWHYKNLGEHTYMYRYLDESGFPMALWVDYDDKDDKVLRYVLSIDPWVQRDADQRDF
;
A
#
# COMPACT_ATOMS: atom_id res chain seq x y z
N MET A 1 -34.83 11.97 32.36
CA MET A 1 -34.58 11.85 30.90
C MET A 1 -33.32 12.60 30.43
N THR A 2 -33.02 13.79 30.91
CA THR A 2 -31.85 14.60 30.50
C THR A 2 -30.46 14.00 30.79
N LYS A 3 -30.30 13.20 31.86
CA LYS A 3 -29.02 12.53 32.18
C LYS A 3 -28.67 11.38 31.20
N PHE A 4 -29.71 10.68 30.74
CA PHE A 4 -29.53 9.56 29.79
C PHE A 4 -29.12 10.04 28.42
N TYR A 5 -29.67 11.15 27.93
CA TYR A 5 -29.27 11.81 26.66
C TYR A 5 -27.82 12.30 26.69
N LYS A 6 -27.37 12.86 27.82
CA LYS A 6 -25.99 13.31 28.00
C LYS A 6 -24.99 12.14 27.95
N LEU A 7 -25.37 10.99 28.55
CA LEU A 7 -24.53 9.80 28.54
C LEU A 7 -24.39 9.21 27.12
N ILE A 8 -25.49 9.14 26.36
CA ILE A 8 -25.51 8.67 24.97
C ILE A 8 -24.67 9.62 24.07
N LEU A 9 -24.78 10.92 24.24
CA LEU A 9 -24.02 11.92 23.48
C LEU A 9 -22.51 11.80 23.73
N VAL A 10 -22.10 11.55 24.99
CA VAL A 10 -20.70 11.34 25.36
C VAL A 10 -20.16 10.01 24.79
N CYS A 11 -20.94 8.93 24.82
CA CYS A 11 -20.56 7.66 24.20
C CYS A 11 -20.45 7.76 22.67
N CYS A 12 -21.37 8.46 22.00
CA CYS A 12 -21.27 8.71 20.56
C CYS A 12 -20.07 9.58 20.21
N ALA A 13 -19.76 10.62 20.98
CA ALA A 13 -18.59 11.47 20.75
C ALA A 13 -17.27 10.70 20.95
N ALA A 14 -17.21 9.73 21.87
CA ALA A 14 -16.02 8.90 22.08
C ALA A 14 -15.75 7.90 20.94
N LEU A 15 -16.77 7.51 20.18
CA LEU A 15 -16.64 6.60 19.04
C LEU A 15 -16.08 7.27 17.76
N PHE A 16 -16.08 8.60 17.68
CA PHE A 16 -15.56 9.34 16.53
C PHE A 16 -14.07 9.74 16.64
N LEU A 17 -13.38 9.38 17.73
CA LEU A 17 -11.97 9.73 17.96
C LEU A 17 -10.99 8.64 17.46
N THR A 18 -11.42 7.68 16.64
CA THR A 18 -10.47 6.85 15.90
C THR A 18 -9.90 7.70 14.75
N ALA A 19 -8.96 8.58 15.07
CA ALA A 19 -8.12 9.19 14.03
C ALA A 19 -7.46 8.04 13.26
N CYS A 20 -7.77 7.93 11.95
CA CYS A 20 -7.07 6.97 11.09
C CYS A 20 -5.59 7.35 11.12
N ALA A 21 -4.78 6.57 11.82
CA ALA A 21 -3.34 6.77 11.80
C ALA A 21 -2.84 6.57 10.38
N HIS A 22 -1.99 7.48 9.91
CA HIS A 22 -1.44 7.44 8.55
C HIS A 22 0.08 7.32 8.62
N PRO A 23 0.73 6.56 7.72
CA PRO A 23 2.19 6.39 7.72
C PRO A 23 2.99 7.69 7.74
N ASP A 24 2.44 8.80 7.21
CA ASP A 24 3.11 10.10 7.26
C ASP A 24 3.29 10.66 8.67
N MET A 25 2.45 10.25 9.62
CA MET A 25 2.52 10.70 11.01
C MET A 25 3.72 10.06 11.76
N ILE A 26 4.21 8.92 11.28
CA ILE A 26 5.35 8.22 11.88
C ILE A 26 6.63 8.96 11.51
N LYS A 27 7.45 9.30 12.51
CA LYS A 27 8.67 10.11 12.38
C LYS A 27 9.92 9.25 12.49
N LEU A 28 11.00 9.72 11.87
CA LEU A 28 12.33 9.12 12.13
C LEU A 28 12.58 9.05 13.64
N ASN A 29 13.20 7.98 14.07
CA ASN A 29 13.49 7.62 15.46
C ASN A 29 12.28 7.12 16.28
N ASP A 30 11.06 7.06 15.74
CA ASP A 30 9.95 6.33 16.37
C ASP A 30 10.30 4.84 16.50
N THR A 31 9.68 4.17 17.48
CA THR A 31 9.93 2.75 17.69
C THR A 31 9.05 1.87 16.78
N TYR A 32 9.53 0.66 16.49
CA TYR A 32 8.77 -0.36 15.79
C TYR A 32 7.43 -0.63 16.49
N ASP A 33 7.44 -0.84 17.80
CA ASP A 33 6.22 -1.14 18.59
C ASP A 33 5.21 0.02 18.55
N HIS A 34 5.70 1.27 18.64
CA HIS A 34 4.83 2.45 18.47
C HIS A 34 4.21 2.48 17.08
N THR A 35 5.01 2.27 16.03
CA THR A 35 4.54 2.27 14.65
C THR A 35 3.46 1.20 14.41
N VAL A 36 3.69 -0.05 14.87
CA VAL A 36 2.72 -1.14 14.70
C VAL A 36 1.47 -0.90 15.56
N LYS A 37 1.61 -0.30 16.74
CA LYS A 37 0.46 0.08 17.58
C LYS A 37 -0.42 1.13 16.90
N GLU A 38 0.18 2.12 16.25
CA GLU A 38 -0.56 3.21 15.58
C GLU A 38 -1.15 2.76 14.23
N LEU A 39 -0.36 2.08 13.40
CA LEU A 39 -0.74 1.74 12.02
C LEU A 39 -1.38 0.34 11.87
N GLY A 40 -1.29 -0.51 12.88
CA GLY A 40 -1.70 -1.91 12.81
C GLY A 40 -0.63 -2.81 12.18
N VAL A 41 -1.07 -4.01 11.76
CA VAL A 41 -0.18 -5.02 11.17
C VAL A 41 0.26 -4.58 9.78
N PRO A 42 1.58 -4.55 9.47
CA PRO A 42 2.06 -4.24 8.14
C PRO A 42 1.68 -5.32 7.11
N ASP A 43 1.55 -4.94 5.84
CA ASP A 43 1.31 -5.88 4.73
C ASP A 43 2.47 -6.85 4.54
N SER A 44 3.71 -6.37 4.68
CA SER A 44 4.89 -7.23 4.68
C SER A 44 5.91 -6.82 5.72
N THR A 45 6.64 -7.81 6.23
CA THR A 45 7.76 -7.64 7.16
C THR A 45 8.92 -8.51 6.72
N THR A 46 10.09 -7.93 6.54
CA THR A 46 11.32 -8.62 6.12
C THR A 46 12.46 -8.24 7.06
N ARG A 47 13.17 -9.24 7.57
CA ARG A 47 14.42 -9.03 8.30
C ARG A 47 15.57 -8.94 7.30
N LEU A 48 16.32 -7.86 7.36
CA LEU A 48 17.48 -7.62 6.51
C LEU A 48 18.75 -8.29 7.07
N PRO A 49 19.79 -8.51 6.23
CA PRO A 49 21.02 -9.19 6.67
C PRO A 49 21.78 -8.49 7.82
N ASP A 50 21.64 -7.18 7.94
CA ASP A 50 22.23 -6.37 9.02
C ASP A 50 21.42 -6.40 10.34
N GLY A 51 20.35 -7.20 10.39
CA GLY A 51 19.43 -7.31 11.52
C GLY A 51 18.32 -6.27 11.55
N SER A 52 18.32 -5.30 10.63
CA SER A 52 17.24 -4.31 10.48
C SER A 52 15.92 -4.98 10.06
N ILE A 53 14.81 -4.33 10.37
CA ILE A 53 13.47 -4.78 9.98
C ILE A 53 12.91 -3.79 8.96
N ARG A 54 12.54 -4.31 7.78
CA ARG A 54 11.80 -3.60 6.74
C ARG A 54 10.33 -3.97 6.83
N ILE A 55 9.45 -2.98 6.92
CA ILE A 55 8.00 -3.18 6.85
C ILE A 55 7.39 -2.34 5.74
N VAL A 56 6.23 -2.79 5.23
CA VAL A 56 5.48 -2.08 4.19
C VAL A 56 4.03 -1.93 4.63
N TYR A 57 3.48 -0.74 4.40
CA TYR A 57 2.06 -0.43 4.53
C TYR A 57 1.52 0.09 3.21
N SER A 58 0.64 -0.65 2.59
CA SER A 58 -0.13 -0.21 1.42
C SER A 58 -1.40 0.50 1.86
N MET A 59 -1.65 1.67 1.32
CA MET A 59 -2.89 2.41 1.57
C MET A 59 -3.99 2.05 0.55
N GLN A 60 -3.73 1.06 -0.31
CA GLN A 60 -4.69 0.54 -1.28
C GLN A 60 -5.87 -0.18 -0.60
N PRO A 61 -7.05 -0.18 -1.20
CA PRO A 61 -7.43 0.41 -2.49
C PRO A 61 -7.81 1.90 -2.40
N MET A 62 -8.10 2.43 -1.20
CA MET A 62 -8.64 3.78 -1.04
C MET A 62 -7.59 4.87 -1.23
N GLY A 63 -6.34 4.61 -0.80
CA GLY A 63 -5.21 5.51 -1.01
C GLY A 63 -4.41 5.16 -2.27
N GLN A 64 -3.54 6.07 -2.69
CA GLN A 64 -2.66 5.94 -3.87
C GLN A 64 -1.18 5.92 -3.47
N THR A 65 -0.89 5.42 -2.27
CA THR A 65 0.45 5.36 -1.71
C THR A 65 0.73 3.98 -1.11
N SER A 66 2.01 3.64 -1.02
CA SER A 66 2.53 2.53 -0.24
C SER A 66 3.85 2.96 0.39
N TYR A 67 4.03 2.69 1.67
CA TYR A 67 5.17 3.17 2.44
C TYR A 67 6.08 2.03 2.85
N VAL A 68 7.38 2.23 2.68
CA VAL A 68 8.40 1.41 3.34
C VAL A 68 8.93 2.13 4.56
N MET A 69 9.16 1.38 5.61
CA MET A 69 9.83 1.81 6.83
C MET A 69 10.91 0.80 7.19
N ILE A 70 12.11 1.28 7.53
CA ILE A 70 13.22 0.43 7.96
C ILE A 70 13.61 0.83 9.38
N PHE A 71 13.60 -0.15 10.27
CA PHE A 71 13.99 -0.03 11.66
C PHE A 71 15.35 -0.70 11.86
N ASN A 72 16.26 -0.01 12.52
CA ASN A 72 17.55 -0.58 12.88
C ASN A 72 17.40 -1.75 13.89
N PRO A 73 18.48 -2.50 14.22
CA PRO A 73 18.41 -3.59 15.19
C PRO A 73 17.89 -3.20 16.58
N GLU A 74 18.05 -1.93 16.98
CA GLU A 74 17.52 -1.38 18.23
C GLU A 74 16.03 -1.01 18.14
N GLY A 75 15.38 -1.27 17.00
CA GLY A 75 13.95 -1.02 16.76
C GLY A 75 13.61 0.45 16.53
N ARG A 76 14.55 1.29 16.07
CA ARG A 76 14.33 2.71 15.76
C ARG A 76 14.19 2.91 14.26
N LEU A 77 13.18 3.71 13.83
CA LEU A 77 12.95 4.06 12.43
C LEU A 77 14.12 4.92 11.90
N ILE A 78 14.84 4.37 10.93
CA ILE A 78 15.99 5.03 10.30
C ILE A 78 15.73 5.45 8.86
N PHE A 79 14.71 4.88 8.21
CA PHE A 79 14.35 5.20 6.83
C PHE A 79 12.85 5.06 6.62
N LYS A 80 12.26 6.02 5.89
CA LYS A 80 10.87 5.98 5.41
C LYS A 80 10.80 6.59 4.02
N ASP A 81 10.08 5.91 3.10
CA ASP A 81 9.83 6.43 1.76
C ASP A 81 8.49 5.90 1.21
N GLN A 82 7.96 6.59 0.20
CA GLN A 82 6.80 6.16 -0.56
C GLN A 82 7.27 5.30 -1.75
N LEU A 83 6.68 4.10 -1.90
CA LEU A 83 7.17 3.07 -2.82
C LEU A 83 6.60 3.17 -4.24
N LEU A 84 5.39 3.75 -4.41
CA LEU A 84 4.73 3.78 -5.71
C LEU A 84 5.28 4.96 -6.54
N GLN A 85 6.55 4.84 -6.92
CA GLN A 85 7.33 5.79 -7.68
C GLN A 85 8.21 5.08 -8.72
N GLN A 86 8.52 5.77 -9.82
CA GLN A 86 9.30 5.21 -10.93
C GLN A 86 10.62 4.56 -10.51
N LYS A 87 11.33 5.14 -9.52
CA LYS A 87 12.61 4.59 -9.01
C LYS A 87 12.48 3.18 -8.43
N TYR A 88 11.31 2.83 -7.90
CA TYR A 88 11.02 1.49 -7.40
C TYR A 88 10.43 0.58 -8.47
N PHE A 89 9.63 1.10 -9.41
CA PHE A 89 9.12 0.32 -10.54
C PHE A 89 10.27 -0.22 -11.41
N ASN A 90 11.33 0.56 -11.58
CA ASN A 90 12.54 0.14 -12.29
C ASN A 90 13.30 -1.02 -11.62
N GLN A 91 12.95 -1.38 -10.38
CA GLN A 91 13.50 -2.53 -9.66
C GLN A 91 12.73 -3.82 -9.91
N ILE A 92 11.57 -3.76 -10.58
CA ILE A 92 10.82 -4.94 -11.00
C ILE A 92 11.63 -5.68 -12.05
N LYS A 93 11.86 -6.97 -11.82
CA LYS A 93 12.68 -7.84 -12.69
C LYS A 93 11.81 -8.94 -13.30
N PRO A 94 11.32 -8.76 -14.54
CA PRO A 94 10.58 -9.80 -15.26
C PRO A 94 11.36 -11.12 -15.32
N LYS A 95 10.65 -12.23 -15.25
CA LYS A 95 11.17 -13.62 -15.27
C LYS A 95 12.03 -14.01 -14.06
N VAL A 96 12.23 -13.10 -13.12
CA VAL A 96 13.01 -13.33 -11.89
C VAL A 96 12.09 -13.31 -10.68
N GLN A 97 11.39 -12.19 -10.46
CA GLN A 97 10.50 -11.99 -9.33
C GLN A 97 9.15 -12.67 -9.57
N ASP A 98 8.45 -12.99 -8.50
CA ASP A 98 7.11 -13.53 -8.49
C ASP A 98 6.10 -12.59 -7.78
N SER A 99 4.85 -13.01 -7.68
CA SER A 99 3.80 -12.21 -7.06
C SER A 99 4.06 -11.91 -5.59
N GLN A 100 4.70 -12.85 -4.86
CA GLN A 100 5.08 -12.65 -3.47
C GLN A 100 6.22 -11.64 -3.32
N ASP A 101 7.18 -11.63 -4.25
CA ASP A 101 8.26 -10.63 -4.29
C ASP A 101 7.68 -9.22 -4.47
N ILE A 102 6.73 -9.06 -5.41
CA ILE A 102 6.07 -7.78 -5.67
C ILE A 102 5.19 -7.37 -4.48
N TYR A 103 4.47 -8.29 -3.88
CA TYR A 103 3.73 -8.03 -2.64
C TYR A 103 4.66 -7.59 -1.51
N THR A 104 5.81 -8.22 -1.38
CA THR A 104 6.84 -7.84 -0.40
C THR A 104 7.40 -6.44 -0.70
N MET A 105 7.52 -6.08 -1.99
CA MET A 105 7.99 -4.74 -2.39
C MET A 105 6.98 -3.65 -2.08
N PHE A 106 5.72 -3.82 -2.50
CA PHE A 106 4.73 -2.74 -2.55
C PHE A 106 3.56 -2.91 -1.56
N GLY A 107 3.43 -4.07 -0.90
CA GLY A 107 2.29 -4.41 -0.07
C GLY A 107 1.06 -4.84 -0.87
N LYS A 108 -0.11 -4.74 -0.27
CA LYS A 108 -1.38 -5.16 -0.86
C LYS A 108 -1.71 -4.32 -2.11
N PRO A 109 -2.03 -4.96 -3.27
CA PRO A 109 -2.49 -4.25 -4.46
C PRO A 109 -3.92 -3.68 -4.27
N CYS A 110 -4.28 -2.72 -5.12
CA CYS A 110 -5.64 -2.17 -5.20
C CYS A 110 -6.62 -3.22 -5.71
N GLU A 111 -6.28 -3.84 -6.81
CA GLU A 111 -7.09 -4.88 -7.47
C GLU A 111 -6.19 -6.03 -7.91
N GLN A 112 -6.81 -7.24 -8.01
CA GLN A 112 -6.19 -8.44 -8.55
C GLN A 112 -7.14 -9.00 -9.62
N TRP A 113 -6.59 -9.34 -10.78
CA TRP A 113 -7.34 -9.81 -11.92
C TRP A 113 -6.76 -11.13 -12.41
N HIS A 114 -7.61 -12.03 -12.88
CA HIS A 114 -7.19 -13.32 -13.42
C HIS A 114 -7.76 -13.51 -14.81
N TYR A 115 -6.88 -13.61 -15.80
CA TYR A 115 -7.19 -13.76 -17.22
C TYR A 115 -6.97 -15.22 -17.65
N LYS A 116 -7.87 -16.13 -17.25
CA LYS A 116 -7.78 -17.58 -17.51
C LYS A 116 -7.47 -17.92 -18.95
N ASN A 117 -8.04 -17.19 -19.92
CA ASN A 117 -7.83 -17.43 -21.35
C ASN A 117 -6.40 -17.13 -21.81
N LEU A 118 -5.68 -16.29 -21.06
CA LEU A 118 -4.29 -15.93 -21.34
C LEU A 118 -3.31 -16.73 -20.47
N GLY A 119 -3.79 -17.37 -19.40
CA GLY A 119 -2.93 -17.99 -18.38
C GLY A 119 -2.11 -16.97 -17.63
N GLU A 120 -2.72 -15.81 -17.36
CA GLU A 120 -2.07 -14.68 -16.69
C GLU A 120 -2.94 -14.16 -15.54
N HIS A 121 -2.30 -13.66 -14.48
CA HIS A 121 -2.95 -12.85 -13.48
C HIS A 121 -2.20 -11.53 -13.29
N THR A 122 -2.87 -10.52 -12.72
CA THR A 122 -2.36 -9.15 -12.68
C THR A 122 -2.63 -8.52 -11.33
N TYR A 123 -1.63 -7.83 -10.77
CA TYR A 123 -1.79 -6.90 -9.64
C TYR A 123 -1.78 -5.47 -10.15
N MET A 124 -2.75 -4.67 -9.68
CA MET A 124 -2.83 -3.25 -9.98
C MET A 124 -2.58 -2.43 -8.72
N TYR A 125 -1.71 -1.42 -8.84
CA TYR A 125 -1.43 -0.43 -7.80
C TYR A 125 -1.74 0.96 -8.33
N ARG A 126 -2.60 1.71 -7.64
CA ARG A 126 -2.92 3.09 -7.98
C ARG A 126 -1.88 4.01 -7.35
N TYR A 127 -1.43 5.04 -8.09
CA TYR A 127 -0.47 6.00 -7.59
C TYR A 127 -0.67 7.39 -8.23
N LEU A 128 0.00 8.40 -7.67
CA LEU A 128 0.12 9.72 -8.30
C LEU A 128 1.52 9.84 -8.90
N ASP A 129 1.60 10.30 -10.14
CA ASP A 129 2.88 10.63 -10.76
C ASP A 129 3.48 11.92 -10.16
N GLU A 130 4.64 12.35 -10.65
CA GLU A 130 5.33 13.55 -10.16
C GLU A 130 4.53 14.85 -10.35
N SER A 131 3.57 14.87 -11.27
CA SER A 131 2.66 15.99 -11.50
C SER A 131 1.42 15.94 -10.62
N GLY A 132 1.23 14.85 -9.87
CA GLY A 132 0.02 14.58 -9.09
C GLY A 132 -1.12 13.99 -9.92
N PHE A 133 -0.83 13.51 -11.15
CA PHE A 133 -1.84 12.89 -12.00
C PHE A 133 -2.06 11.41 -11.61
N PRO A 134 -3.34 10.95 -11.53
CA PRO A 134 -3.66 9.58 -11.14
C PRO A 134 -3.25 8.56 -12.21
N MET A 135 -2.40 7.63 -11.81
CA MET A 135 -1.82 6.57 -12.63
C MET A 135 -2.02 5.19 -11.98
N ALA A 136 -1.83 4.15 -12.76
CA ALA A 136 -1.81 2.76 -12.31
C ALA A 136 -0.56 2.02 -12.80
N LEU A 137 0.07 1.31 -11.89
CA LEU A 137 1.08 0.28 -12.16
C LEU A 137 0.36 -1.07 -12.24
N TRP A 138 0.50 -1.74 -13.36
CA TRP A 138 0.02 -3.09 -13.60
C TRP A 138 1.22 -4.03 -13.63
N VAL A 139 1.17 -5.11 -12.88
CA VAL A 139 2.21 -6.16 -12.92
C VAL A 139 1.53 -7.46 -13.29
N ASP A 140 1.90 -8.00 -14.45
CA ASP A 140 1.34 -9.23 -15.02
C ASP A 140 2.26 -10.42 -14.72
N TYR A 141 1.65 -11.55 -14.37
CA TYR A 141 2.33 -12.79 -13.99
C TYR A 141 1.84 -13.96 -14.84
N ASP A 142 2.73 -14.93 -15.09
CA ASP A 142 2.38 -16.23 -15.69
C ASP A 142 1.74 -17.13 -14.61
N ASP A 143 0.59 -17.71 -14.91
CA ASP A 143 -0.14 -18.59 -13.97
C ASP A 143 0.60 -19.92 -13.68
N LYS A 144 1.58 -20.32 -14.50
CA LYS A 144 2.26 -21.63 -14.35
C LYS A 144 3.37 -21.59 -13.33
N ASP A 145 4.16 -20.51 -13.33
CA ASP A 145 5.34 -20.38 -12.48
C ASP A 145 5.32 -19.14 -11.60
N ASP A 146 4.22 -18.37 -11.66
CA ASP A 146 3.97 -17.13 -10.90
C ASP A 146 5.04 -16.03 -11.16
N LYS A 147 5.78 -16.10 -12.29
CA LYS A 147 6.82 -15.11 -12.60
C LYS A 147 6.24 -13.87 -13.25
N VAL A 148 6.78 -12.72 -12.87
CA VAL A 148 6.47 -11.45 -13.52
C VAL A 148 6.79 -11.56 -15.03
N LEU A 149 5.79 -11.37 -15.87
CA LEU A 149 5.95 -11.30 -17.32
C LEU A 149 6.41 -9.91 -17.74
N ARG A 150 5.72 -8.89 -17.22
CA ARG A 150 5.95 -7.47 -17.54
C ARG A 150 5.29 -6.58 -16.48
N TYR A 151 5.63 -5.31 -16.50
CA TYR A 151 4.82 -4.27 -15.87
C TYR A 151 4.50 -3.15 -16.87
N VAL A 152 3.35 -2.51 -16.67
CA VAL A 152 2.84 -1.43 -17.53
C VAL A 152 2.35 -0.29 -16.66
N LEU A 153 2.57 0.94 -17.11
CA LEU A 153 2.03 2.14 -16.50
C LEU A 153 0.92 2.71 -17.39
N SER A 154 -0.22 3.05 -16.80
CA SER A 154 -1.34 3.65 -17.51
C SER A 154 -2.04 4.71 -16.65
N ILE A 155 -2.98 5.42 -17.23
CA ILE A 155 -3.92 6.25 -16.46
C ILE A 155 -4.71 5.35 -15.51
N ASP A 156 -4.97 5.85 -14.29
CA ASP A 156 -5.79 5.14 -13.30
C ASP A 156 -7.20 4.88 -13.85
N PRO A 157 -7.62 3.62 -14.00
CA PRO A 157 -8.93 3.28 -14.57
C PRO A 157 -10.12 3.78 -13.73
N TRP A 158 -9.92 4.09 -12.46
CA TRP A 158 -10.98 4.67 -11.63
C TRP A 158 -11.32 6.09 -12.05
N VAL A 159 -10.33 6.87 -12.51
CA VAL A 159 -10.55 8.22 -13.06
C VAL A 159 -11.35 8.16 -14.36
N GLN A 160 -11.07 7.17 -15.21
CA GLN A 160 -11.81 6.98 -16.45
C GLN A 160 -13.27 6.58 -16.18
N ARG A 161 -13.51 5.66 -15.26
CA ARG A 161 -14.87 5.23 -14.86
C ARG A 161 -15.72 6.39 -14.33
N ASP A 162 -15.11 7.27 -13.54
CA ASP A 162 -15.81 8.46 -13.01
C ASP A 162 -16.10 9.51 -14.08
N ALA A 163 -15.32 9.60 -15.14
CA ALA A 163 -15.57 10.48 -16.28
C ALA A 163 -16.77 9.97 -17.11
N ASP A 164 -16.78 8.67 -17.43
CA ASP A 164 -17.86 8.03 -18.21
C ASP A 164 -19.23 8.09 -17.51
N GLN A 165 -19.25 8.14 -16.16
CA GLN A 165 -20.50 8.26 -15.39
C GLN A 165 -21.07 9.70 -15.33
N ARG A 166 -20.30 10.72 -15.69
CA ARG A 166 -20.73 12.12 -15.66
C ARG A 166 -21.35 12.60 -16.96
N ASP A 167 -21.25 11.82 -18.03
CA ASP A 167 -21.76 12.16 -19.37
C ASP A 167 -23.16 11.56 -19.66
N PHE A 168 -23.88 11.11 -18.60
CA PHE A 168 -25.25 10.60 -18.71
C PHE A 168 -26.25 11.41 -17.88
#